data_878694c142310b68eaa029cb742074b2
#
_entry.id   878694c142310b68eaa029cb742074b2
#
_cell.length_a   1.000
_cell.length_b   1.000
_cell.length_c   1.000
_cell.angle_alpha   90.00
_cell.angle_beta   90.00
_cell.angle_gamma   90.00
#
_symmetry.space_group_name_H-M   'P 1'
#
loop_
_entity.id
_entity.type
_entity.pdbx_description
1 polymer ?
#
loop_
_entity_poly.entity_id
_entity_poly.type
_entity_poly.pdbx_seq_one_letter_code
_entity_poly.pdbx_strand_id
1 'polypeptide(L)'
;MSERVRWNSNFVFLMAMIGSAIGVGNIWRFPKVIYANGGSSFLIPYICAFLIMGLSVMLLENTMGYKFRASVPKIIHTIKTKYEPIGWFILFSVFIVLSYYVCIMGWDLIYLILSFTQGWGADPNLFFSQTVLHSTNSISGISSFAPLVLISIIIVWGLIFLISQTSINKGIGTVCKILIPVLIGITVVIVIFALNLPGASIGYSQLLNPDWSALTKFDVWLAAFGQIVFSLGLGEGIIIAYAVYLPEGTNLVKNTAIVASTNSAFEIFNAFGIFSILGFMTFTSGIPFNQLITDGSGLAFIVFPAVFNIMGPWAYLIGPLFFAALFFAGVTSAVALMEPIAYGLMDKFNISRRKSVLTVCGVSFLVSLLFATHSGSMLLNIFDYFASEICLLVAIILECILCGWIYKMDDIVKVNDAISPILLMGSNPSDRSIQGASCL
;
A
#
# COMPACT_ATOMS: atom_id res chain seq x y z
N MET A 1 -2.21 28.40 21.45
CA MET A 1 -1.89 27.26 20.57
C MET A 1 -2.75 26.10 21.06
N SER A 2 -3.75 25.63 20.28
CA SER A 2 -4.49 24.43 20.62
C SER A 2 -3.49 23.26 20.69
N GLU A 3 -3.57 22.43 21.72
CA GLU A 3 -2.76 21.21 21.79
C GLU A 3 -2.94 20.43 20.49
N ARG A 4 -1.82 20.24 19.77
CA ARG A 4 -1.85 19.46 18.51
C ARG A 4 -2.16 18.03 18.87
N VAL A 5 -3.16 17.46 18.20
CA VAL A 5 -3.51 16.04 18.33
C VAL A 5 -2.25 15.19 18.08
N ARG A 6 -1.95 14.25 18.99
CA ARG A 6 -0.84 13.29 18.87
C ARG A 6 -1.40 11.87 18.89
N TRP A 7 -0.63 10.91 18.38
CA TRP A 7 -0.98 9.49 18.53
C TRP A 7 -1.08 9.12 20.01
N ASN A 8 -2.15 8.41 20.38
CA ASN A 8 -2.38 8.01 21.77
C ASN A 8 -1.33 7.03 22.30
N SER A 9 -0.72 6.25 21.40
CA SER A 9 0.38 5.34 21.74
C SER A 9 1.21 5.00 20.51
N ASN A 10 2.46 4.58 20.73
CA ASN A 10 3.33 4.10 19.65
C ASN A 10 2.75 2.85 18.96
N PHE A 11 2.01 2.01 19.67
CA PHE A 11 1.35 0.85 19.10
C PHE A 11 0.30 1.25 18.04
N VAL A 12 -0.53 2.25 18.33
CA VAL A 12 -1.55 2.74 17.38
C VAL A 12 -0.88 3.34 16.14
N PHE A 13 0.20 4.09 16.31
CA PHE A 13 1.01 4.59 15.20
C PHE A 13 1.57 3.45 14.34
N LEU A 14 2.18 2.44 14.97
CA LEU A 14 2.74 1.28 14.25
C LEU A 14 1.64 0.54 13.48
N MET A 15 0.47 0.32 14.08
CA MET A 15 -0.66 -0.32 13.37
C MET A 15 -1.14 0.52 12.19
N ALA A 16 -1.19 1.84 12.32
CA ALA A 16 -1.55 2.73 11.21
C ALA A 16 -0.51 2.68 10.08
N MET A 17 0.78 2.72 10.43
CA MET A 17 1.88 2.64 9.45
C MET A 17 1.97 1.27 8.78
N ILE A 18 1.81 0.17 9.53
CA ILE A 18 1.75 -1.18 8.95
C ILE A 18 0.52 -1.30 8.04
N GLY A 19 -0.62 -0.74 8.45
CA GLY A 19 -1.84 -0.76 7.66
C GLY A 19 -1.80 0.12 6.41
N SER A 20 -0.96 1.16 6.37
CA SER A 20 -0.71 1.91 5.15
C SER A 20 0.18 1.13 4.17
N ALA A 21 1.15 0.38 4.69
CA ALA A 21 2.09 -0.40 3.89
C ALA A 21 1.48 -1.73 3.41
N ILE A 22 0.77 -2.48 4.29
CA ILE A 22 0.10 -3.72 3.90
C ILE A 22 -1.19 -3.39 3.14
N GLY A 23 -1.09 -3.30 1.84
CA GLY A 23 -2.19 -3.07 0.92
C GLY A 23 -2.56 -4.29 0.09
N VAL A 24 -3.50 -4.11 -0.80
CA VAL A 24 -3.95 -5.13 -1.75
C VAL A 24 -2.77 -5.61 -2.63
N GLY A 25 -1.82 -4.72 -2.94
CA GLY A 25 -0.62 -5.03 -3.72
C GLY A 25 0.28 -6.11 -3.10
N ASN A 26 0.41 -6.15 -1.77
CA ASN A 26 1.17 -7.18 -1.06
C ASN A 26 0.58 -8.58 -1.26
N ILE A 27 -0.71 -8.66 -1.54
CA ILE A 27 -1.43 -9.92 -1.70
C ILE A 27 -1.34 -10.41 -3.14
N TRP A 28 -1.47 -9.55 -4.14
CA TRP A 28 -1.52 -9.99 -5.53
C TRP A 28 -0.31 -9.56 -6.40
N ARG A 29 0.28 -8.35 -6.17
CA ARG A 29 1.39 -7.86 -7.01
C ARG A 29 2.70 -8.60 -6.70
N PHE A 30 3.05 -8.71 -5.42
CA PHE A 30 4.32 -9.32 -5.01
C PHE A 30 4.48 -10.76 -5.51
N PRO A 31 3.47 -11.67 -5.40
CA PRO A 31 3.59 -13.02 -5.94
C PRO A 31 3.92 -13.06 -7.43
N LYS A 32 3.33 -12.16 -8.23
CA LYS A 32 3.66 -12.05 -9.65
C LYS A 32 5.07 -11.54 -9.88
N VAL A 33 5.46 -10.49 -9.17
CA VAL A 33 6.77 -9.87 -9.32
C VAL A 33 7.89 -10.86 -8.98
N ILE A 34 7.80 -11.59 -7.86
CA ILE A 34 8.80 -12.59 -7.50
C ILE A 34 8.86 -13.75 -8.50
N TYR A 35 7.72 -14.21 -9.01
CA TYR A 35 7.68 -15.27 -10.02
C TYR A 35 8.33 -14.83 -11.34
N ALA A 36 7.97 -13.65 -11.84
CA ALA A 36 8.47 -13.12 -13.12
C ALA A 36 9.97 -12.78 -13.10
N ASN A 37 10.55 -12.59 -11.92
CA ASN A 37 11.92 -12.12 -11.74
C ASN A 37 12.87 -13.18 -11.12
N GLY A 38 12.58 -14.46 -11.30
CA GLY A 38 13.51 -15.55 -10.96
C GLY A 38 13.24 -16.27 -9.65
N GLY A 39 12.03 -16.20 -9.11
CA GLY A 39 11.64 -16.92 -7.90
C GLY A 39 12.45 -16.47 -6.68
N SER A 40 12.98 -17.42 -5.90
CA SER A 40 13.73 -17.09 -4.69
C SER A 40 15.02 -16.30 -4.93
N SER A 41 15.62 -16.33 -6.12
CA SER A 41 16.79 -15.49 -6.41
C SER A 41 16.46 -13.98 -6.39
N PHE A 42 15.22 -13.61 -6.68
CA PHE A 42 14.72 -12.23 -6.58
C PHE A 42 14.82 -11.64 -5.17
N LEU A 43 14.84 -12.48 -4.12
CA LEU A 43 14.97 -12.00 -2.74
C LEU A 43 16.31 -11.28 -2.50
N ILE A 44 17.35 -11.53 -3.29
CA ILE A 44 18.64 -10.83 -3.16
C ILE A 44 18.51 -9.36 -3.55
N PRO A 45 18.10 -8.98 -4.79
CA PRO A 45 17.88 -7.59 -5.13
C PRO A 45 16.77 -6.94 -4.28
N TYR A 46 15.74 -7.70 -3.87
CA TYR A 46 14.70 -7.22 -2.97
C TYR A 46 15.24 -6.79 -1.61
N ILE A 47 16.09 -7.62 -0.96
CA ILE A 47 16.74 -7.28 0.31
C ILE A 47 17.70 -6.09 0.13
N CYS A 48 18.45 -6.04 -0.96
CA CYS A 48 19.29 -4.88 -1.28
C CYS A 48 18.46 -3.60 -1.40
N ALA A 49 17.35 -3.63 -2.15
CA ALA A 49 16.43 -2.50 -2.28
C ALA A 49 15.80 -2.10 -0.93
N PHE A 50 15.40 -3.09 -0.12
CA PHE A 50 14.88 -2.88 1.22
C PHE A 50 15.86 -2.13 2.12
N LEU A 51 17.12 -2.57 2.17
CA LEU A 51 18.15 -1.96 3.03
C LEU A 51 18.59 -0.58 2.52
N ILE A 52 18.82 -0.44 1.21
CA ILE A 52 19.38 0.77 0.61
C ILE A 52 18.32 1.87 0.49
N MET A 53 17.15 1.54 -0.01
CA MET A 53 16.11 2.52 -0.32
C MET A 53 14.94 2.47 0.68
N GLY A 54 14.43 1.27 0.96
CA GLY A 54 13.26 1.10 1.82
C GLY A 54 13.42 1.74 3.19
N LEU A 55 14.45 1.32 3.93
CA LEU A 55 14.70 1.84 5.27
C LEU A 55 15.13 3.32 5.25
N SER A 56 15.97 3.70 4.30
CA SER A 56 16.55 5.05 4.25
C SER A 56 15.51 6.11 3.89
N VAL A 57 14.71 5.88 2.84
CA VAL A 57 13.68 6.84 2.42
C VAL A 57 12.53 6.88 3.43
N MET A 58 12.10 5.71 3.95
CA MET A 58 11.07 5.66 4.99
C MET A 58 11.50 6.43 6.26
N LEU A 59 12.76 6.30 6.67
CA LEU A 59 13.30 7.06 7.80
C LEU A 59 13.37 8.56 7.49
N LEU A 60 13.76 8.94 6.26
CA LEU A 60 13.77 10.32 5.79
C LEU A 60 12.38 10.94 5.91
N GLU A 61 11.36 10.31 5.34
CA GLU A 61 9.97 10.79 5.38
C GLU A 61 9.43 10.88 6.82
N ASN A 62 9.70 9.85 7.66
CA ASN A 62 9.36 9.89 9.08
C ASN A 62 10.00 11.10 9.79
N THR A 63 11.27 11.36 9.51
CA THR A 63 12.02 12.46 10.12
C THR A 63 11.48 13.81 9.65
N MET A 64 11.17 13.93 8.36
CA MET A 64 10.58 15.15 7.80
C MET A 64 9.23 15.49 8.45
N GLY A 65 8.32 14.52 8.53
CA GLY A 65 7.03 14.71 9.19
C GLY A 65 7.17 15.04 10.68
N TYR A 66 8.05 14.34 11.38
CA TYR A 66 8.32 14.54 12.81
C TYR A 66 8.92 15.91 13.09
N LYS A 67 9.90 16.35 12.30
CA LYS A 67 10.63 17.62 12.50
C LYS A 67 9.76 18.83 12.15
N PHE A 68 9.17 18.84 10.97
CA PHE A 68 8.46 20.03 10.46
C PHE A 68 7.02 20.12 10.95
N ARG A 69 6.40 19.02 11.35
CA ARG A 69 5.01 19.03 11.83
C ARG A 69 4.04 19.71 10.86
N ALA A 70 4.25 19.54 9.56
CA ALA A 70 3.52 20.20 8.49
C ALA A 70 3.22 19.23 7.34
N SER A 71 2.33 19.62 6.43
CA SER A 71 2.04 18.86 5.20
C SER A 71 3.22 18.90 4.22
N VAL A 72 3.27 17.92 3.31
CA VAL A 72 4.34 17.82 2.30
C VAL A 72 4.56 19.14 1.53
N PRO A 73 3.54 19.81 0.96
CA PRO A 73 3.74 21.08 0.28
C PRO A 73 4.32 22.17 1.19
N LYS A 74 3.86 22.22 2.44
CA LYS A 74 4.32 23.23 3.41
C LYS A 74 5.73 22.96 3.90
N ILE A 75 6.14 21.71 4.07
CA ILE A 75 7.53 21.32 4.36
C ILE A 75 8.43 21.81 3.22
N ILE A 76 8.10 21.48 1.98
CA ILE A 76 8.90 21.87 0.81
C ILE A 76 8.93 23.39 0.65
N HIS A 77 7.82 24.07 0.88
CA HIS A 77 7.76 25.54 0.93
C HIS A 77 8.72 26.14 1.99
N THR A 78 8.77 25.51 3.18
CA THR A 78 9.66 25.97 4.27
C THR A 78 11.12 25.76 3.92
N ILE A 79 11.47 24.66 3.24
CA ILE A 79 12.82 24.43 2.73
C ILE A 79 13.18 25.47 1.68
N LYS A 80 12.33 25.65 0.67
CA LYS A 80 12.49 26.68 -0.35
C LYS A 80 11.18 26.92 -1.09
N THR A 81 10.63 28.12 -0.96
CA THR A 81 9.30 28.53 -1.48
C THR A 81 9.08 28.14 -2.95
N LYS A 82 10.08 28.31 -3.81
CA LYS A 82 9.97 28.03 -5.26
C LYS A 82 9.70 26.55 -5.58
N TYR A 83 9.94 25.63 -4.65
CA TYR A 83 9.75 24.19 -4.86
C TYR A 83 8.43 23.66 -4.29
N GLU A 84 7.59 24.48 -3.67
CA GLU A 84 6.25 24.09 -3.17
C GLU A 84 5.44 23.29 -4.21
N PRO A 85 5.47 23.61 -5.53
CA PRO A 85 4.75 22.83 -6.54
C PRO A 85 5.09 21.33 -6.57
N ILE A 86 6.31 20.94 -6.16
CA ILE A 86 6.69 19.53 -6.06
C ILE A 86 5.83 18.81 -5.01
N GLY A 87 5.59 19.46 -3.87
CA GLY A 87 4.71 18.90 -2.84
C GLY A 87 3.26 18.72 -3.31
N TRP A 88 2.76 19.65 -4.10
CA TRP A 88 1.43 19.53 -4.71
C TRP A 88 1.39 18.44 -5.80
N PHE A 89 2.48 18.26 -6.55
CA PHE A 89 2.60 17.16 -7.51
C PHE A 89 2.54 15.80 -6.81
N ILE A 90 3.24 15.63 -5.67
CA ILE A 90 3.16 14.42 -4.84
C ILE A 90 1.70 14.17 -4.42
N LEU A 91 1.04 15.15 -3.83
CA LEU A 91 -0.35 15.01 -3.39
C LEU A 91 -1.32 14.76 -4.54
N PHE A 92 -1.08 15.34 -5.71
CA PHE A 92 -1.89 15.09 -6.90
C PHE A 92 -1.73 13.66 -7.40
N SER A 93 -0.51 13.12 -7.40
CA SER A 93 -0.26 11.72 -7.76
C SER A 93 -1.02 10.76 -6.83
N VAL A 94 -0.95 11.02 -5.52
CA VAL A 94 -1.69 10.24 -4.51
C VAL A 94 -3.21 10.38 -4.65
N PHE A 95 -3.69 11.56 -5.02
CA PHE A 95 -5.11 11.79 -5.30
C PHE A 95 -5.61 10.93 -6.47
N ILE A 96 -4.83 10.79 -7.52
CA ILE A 96 -5.16 9.92 -8.65
C ILE A 96 -5.18 8.45 -8.20
N VAL A 97 -4.14 8.00 -7.46
CA VAL A 97 -4.09 6.64 -6.89
C VAL A 97 -5.33 6.35 -6.04
N LEU A 98 -5.65 7.22 -5.08
CA LEU A 98 -6.81 7.06 -4.22
C LEU A 98 -8.12 6.93 -5.02
N SER A 99 -8.26 7.71 -6.10
CA SER A 99 -9.49 7.75 -6.89
C SER A 99 -9.77 6.42 -7.61
N TYR A 100 -8.78 5.75 -8.19
CA TYR A 100 -8.99 4.43 -8.79
C TYR A 100 -8.90 3.28 -7.79
N TYR A 101 -8.14 3.43 -6.72
CA TYR A 101 -7.99 2.42 -5.67
C TYR A 101 -9.34 2.09 -5.01
N VAL A 102 -10.17 3.11 -4.79
CA VAL A 102 -11.53 2.92 -4.27
C VAL A 102 -12.41 2.10 -5.21
N CYS A 103 -12.18 2.16 -6.52
CA CYS A 103 -12.88 1.30 -7.47
C CYS A 103 -12.49 -0.18 -7.30
N ILE A 104 -11.20 -0.45 -7.13
CA ILE A 104 -10.70 -1.81 -6.83
C ILE A 104 -11.31 -2.34 -5.52
N MET A 105 -11.38 -1.50 -4.49
CA MET A 105 -12.07 -1.85 -3.24
C MET A 105 -13.56 -2.09 -3.44
N GLY A 106 -14.19 -1.39 -4.38
CA GLY A 106 -15.57 -1.63 -4.79
C GLY A 106 -15.75 -3.03 -5.37
N TRP A 107 -14.85 -3.47 -6.24
CA TRP A 107 -14.85 -4.85 -6.75
C TRP A 107 -14.66 -5.86 -5.64
N ASP A 108 -13.75 -5.58 -4.73
CA ASP A 108 -13.48 -6.45 -3.59
C ASP A 108 -14.69 -6.57 -2.65
N LEU A 109 -15.40 -5.48 -2.37
CA LEU A 109 -16.64 -5.49 -1.61
C LEU A 109 -17.73 -6.36 -2.27
N ILE A 110 -17.86 -6.29 -3.60
CA ILE A 110 -18.77 -7.14 -4.36
C ILE A 110 -18.42 -8.61 -4.15
N TYR A 111 -17.14 -8.96 -4.33
CA TYR A 111 -16.67 -10.33 -4.20
C TYR A 111 -16.70 -10.84 -2.76
N LEU A 112 -16.48 -9.97 -1.77
CA LEU A 112 -16.66 -10.32 -0.36
C LEU A 112 -18.11 -10.77 -0.08
N ILE A 113 -19.09 -10.04 -0.60
CA ILE A 113 -20.51 -10.40 -0.44
C ILE A 113 -20.82 -11.72 -1.19
N LEU A 114 -20.35 -11.85 -2.42
CA LEU A 114 -20.60 -13.02 -3.27
C LEU A 114 -19.89 -14.27 -2.77
N SER A 115 -18.80 -14.14 -2.03
CA SER A 115 -18.00 -15.26 -1.54
C SER A 115 -18.75 -16.19 -0.58
N PHE A 116 -19.75 -15.69 0.13
CA PHE A 116 -20.59 -16.51 1.02
C PHE A 116 -21.47 -17.51 0.26
N THR A 117 -21.72 -17.26 -1.02
CA THR A 117 -22.60 -18.10 -1.87
C THR A 117 -21.90 -18.60 -3.13
N GLN A 118 -20.64 -18.19 -3.37
CA GLN A 118 -19.91 -18.38 -4.64
C GLN A 118 -20.72 -17.82 -5.84
N GLY A 119 -21.31 -16.64 -5.63
CA GLY A 119 -22.23 -16.02 -6.58
C GLY A 119 -21.64 -15.61 -7.94
N TRP A 120 -20.35 -15.82 -8.16
CA TRP A 120 -19.66 -15.62 -9.45
C TRP A 120 -19.89 -16.74 -10.45
N GLY A 121 -20.50 -17.89 -10.03
CA GLY A 121 -20.86 -19.00 -10.91
C GLY A 121 -19.67 -19.80 -11.43
N ALA A 122 -19.91 -20.60 -12.48
CA ALA A 122 -18.91 -21.54 -13.02
C ALA A 122 -17.80 -20.87 -13.83
N ASP A 123 -18.05 -19.69 -14.41
CA ASP A 123 -17.07 -18.92 -15.19
C ASP A 123 -16.80 -17.54 -14.54
N PRO A 124 -15.85 -17.45 -13.61
CA PRO A 124 -15.50 -16.19 -12.96
C PRO A 124 -15.00 -15.11 -13.90
N ASN A 125 -14.36 -15.47 -15.03
CA ASN A 125 -13.88 -14.51 -16.01
C ASN A 125 -15.05 -13.80 -16.71
N LEU A 126 -16.00 -14.59 -17.19
CA LEU A 126 -17.21 -14.08 -17.82
C LEU A 126 -18.02 -13.23 -16.81
N PHE A 127 -18.15 -13.71 -15.58
CA PHE A 127 -18.85 -13.01 -14.52
C PHE A 127 -18.18 -11.65 -14.22
N PHE A 128 -16.86 -11.62 -14.01
CA PHE A 128 -16.14 -10.38 -13.72
C PHE A 128 -16.25 -9.39 -14.88
N SER A 129 -15.97 -9.85 -16.11
CA SER A 129 -15.92 -8.97 -17.27
C SER A 129 -17.30 -8.48 -17.72
N GLN A 130 -18.32 -9.35 -17.72
CA GLN A 130 -19.62 -9.01 -18.29
C GLN A 130 -20.68 -8.63 -17.25
N THR A 131 -20.65 -9.21 -16.04
CA THR A 131 -21.66 -8.94 -15.01
C THR A 131 -21.20 -7.86 -14.03
N VAL A 132 -19.95 -7.86 -13.60
CA VAL A 132 -19.44 -6.87 -12.66
C VAL A 132 -19.04 -5.59 -13.40
N LEU A 133 -18.13 -5.70 -14.38
CA LEU A 133 -17.55 -4.55 -15.07
C LEU A 133 -18.35 -4.08 -16.27
N HIS A 134 -19.16 -4.93 -16.90
CA HIS A 134 -19.75 -4.69 -18.21
C HIS A 134 -18.70 -4.20 -19.21
N SER A 135 -17.47 -4.77 -19.16
CA SER A 135 -16.28 -4.22 -19.76
C SER A 135 -16.36 -4.17 -21.29
N THR A 136 -15.94 -3.03 -21.85
CA THR A 136 -15.74 -2.84 -23.28
C THR A 136 -14.30 -2.40 -23.55
N ASN A 137 -13.71 -2.91 -24.62
CA ASN A 137 -12.37 -2.48 -25.06
C ASN A 137 -12.42 -1.18 -25.90
N SER A 138 -13.46 -0.38 -25.72
CA SER A 138 -13.68 0.88 -26.45
C SER A 138 -13.93 2.03 -25.48
N ILE A 139 -13.41 3.20 -25.83
CA ILE A 139 -13.63 4.43 -25.06
C ILE A 139 -15.11 4.88 -25.07
N SER A 140 -15.90 4.38 -26.02
CA SER A 140 -17.34 4.68 -26.09
C SER A 140 -18.14 4.20 -24.90
N GLY A 141 -17.64 3.20 -24.15
CA GLY A 141 -18.26 2.72 -22.91
C GLY A 141 -18.24 3.71 -21.74
N ILE A 142 -17.57 4.85 -21.87
CA ILE A 142 -17.50 5.88 -20.81
C ILE A 142 -18.85 6.51 -20.49
N SER A 143 -19.81 6.45 -21.40
CA SER A 143 -21.17 6.99 -21.20
C SER A 143 -22.10 6.08 -20.40
N SER A 144 -21.69 4.84 -20.11
CA SER A 144 -22.52 3.83 -19.45
C SER A 144 -21.84 3.33 -18.18
N PHE A 145 -22.59 3.31 -17.07
CA PHE A 145 -22.07 2.85 -15.78
C PHE A 145 -22.33 1.36 -15.57
N ALA A 146 -21.39 0.69 -14.90
CA ALA A 146 -21.55 -0.64 -14.32
C ALA A 146 -22.28 -0.51 -12.96
N PRO A 147 -23.56 -0.95 -12.82
CA PRO A 147 -24.35 -0.62 -11.65
C PRO A 147 -23.78 -1.16 -10.34
N LEU A 148 -23.26 -2.40 -10.34
CA LEU A 148 -22.67 -3.01 -9.15
C LEU A 148 -21.44 -2.23 -8.69
N VAL A 149 -20.59 -1.82 -9.63
CA VAL A 149 -19.38 -1.03 -9.33
C VAL A 149 -19.78 0.35 -8.80
N LEU A 150 -20.75 1.01 -9.42
CA LEU A 150 -21.23 2.32 -8.98
C LEU A 150 -21.74 2.28 -7.53
N ILE A 151 -22.59 1.30 -7.20
CA ILE A 151 -23.12 1.14 -5.84
C ILE A 151 -21.97 0.87 -4.84
N SER A 152 -21.05 -0.02 -5.20
CA SER A 152 -19.95 -0.39 -4.30
C SER A 152 -19.00 0.78 -4.02
N ILE A 153 -18.65 1.60 -5.02
CA ILE A 153 -17.80 2.78 -4.78
C ILE A 153 -18.48 3.84 -3.92
N ILE A 154 -19.80 4.01 -4.02
CA ILE A 154 -20.57 4.90 -3.12
C ILE A 154 -20.43 4.42 -1.67
N ILE A 155 -20.58 3.12 -1.43
CA ILE A 155 -20.45 2.53 -0.09
C ILE A 155 -19.02 2.72 0.45
N VAL A 156 -18.00 2.40 -0.38
CA VAL A 156 -16.61 2.52 0.03
C VAL A 156 -16.22 3.98 0.31
N TRP A 157 -16.63 4.94 -0.53
CA TRP A 157 -16.40 6.36 -0.26
C TRP A 157 -17.09 6.83 1.01
N GLY A 158 -18.32 6.36 1.27
CA GLY A 158 -19.03 6.59 2.51
C GLY A 158 -18.23 6.09 3.73
N LEU A 159 -17.69 4.89 3.65
CA LEU A 159 -16.86 4.29 4.70
C LEU A 159 -15.57 5.10 4.93
N ILE A 160 -14.83 5.44 3.87
CA ILE A 160 -13.61 6.25 3.95
C ILE A 160 -13.91 7.62 4.58
N PHE A 161 -14.99 8.27 4.16
CA PHE A 161 -15.42 9.55 4.74
C PHE A 161 -15.70 9.43 6.24
N LEU A 162 -16.48 8.42 6.66
CA LEU A 162 -16.82 8.19 8.06
C LEU A 162 -15.58 7.97 8.93
N ILE A 163 -14.60 7.23 8.44
CA ILE A 163 -13.35 6.98 9.18
C ILE A 163 -12.50 8.26 9.22
N SER A 164 -12.28 8.91 8.07
CA SER A 164 -11.29 9.98 7.93
C SER A 164 -11.74 11.34 8.48
N GLN A 165 -13.06 11.61 8.58
CA GLN A 165 -13.56 12.87 9.12
C GLN A 165 -13.28 13.08 10.61
N THR A 166 -13.04 11.99 11.34
CA THR A 166 -12.78 12.03 12.78
C THR A 166 -11.30 12.30 13.06
N SER A 167 -10.92 12.47 14.33
CA SER A 167 -9.52 12.64 14.69
C SER A 167 -8.69 11.41 14.34
N ILE A 168 -7.39 11.59 14.10
CA ILE A 168 -6.45 10.53 13.70
C ILE A 168 -6.55 9.30 14.61
N ASN A 169 -6.73 9.47 15.91
CA ASN A 169 -6.82 8.38 16.87
C ASN A 169 -8.17 7.64 16.82
N LYS A 170 -9.29 8.39 16.71
CA LYS A 170 -10.65 7.81 16.74
C LYS A 170 -11.05 7.19 15.40
N GLY A 171 -10.54 7.73 14.28
CA GLY A 171 -10.75 7.20 12.94
C GLY A 171 -9.70 6.16 12.59
N ILE A 172 -8.68 6.60 11.88
CA ILE A 172 -7.61 5.77 11.33
C ILE A 172 -6.97 4.88 12.40
N GLY A 173 -6.59 5.45 13.55
CA GLY A 173 -5.93 4.72 14.64
C GLY A 173 -6.78 3.58 15.19
N THR A 174 -8.09 3.79 15.40
CA THR A 174 -8.98 2.73 15.88
C THR A 174 -9.19 1.64 14.85
N VAL A 175 -9.39 2.03 13.58
CA VAL A 175 -9.59 1.08 12.47
C VAL A 175 -8.35 0.22 12.27
N CYS A 176 -7.17 0.82 12.14
CA CYS A 176 -5.93 0.06 11.92
C CYS A 176 -5.57 -0.82 13.13
N LYS A 177 -5.81 -0.35 14.36
CA LYS A 177 -5.59 -1.14 15.58
C LYS A 177 -6.39 -2.45 15.60
N ILE A 178 -7.57 -2.48 14.98
CA ILE A 178 -8.44 -3.66 14.93
C ILE A 178 -8.16 -4.46 13.66
N LEU A 179 -8.19 -3.81 12.49
CA LEU A 179 -8.15 -4.50 11.21
C LEU A 179 -6.80 -5.15 10.93
N ILE A 180 -5.67 -4.54 11.33
CA ILE A 180 -4.35 -5.11 11.01
C ILE A 180 -4.07 -6.42 11.75
N PRO A 181 -4.27 -6.57 13.07
CA PRO A 181 -4.15 -7.86 13.72
C PRO A 181 -5.13 -8.92 13.16
N VAL A 182 -6.36 -8.52 12.81
CA VAL A 182 -7.34 -9.42 12.19
C VAL A 182 -6.87 -9.86 10.80
N LEU A 183 -6.40 -8.94 9.96
CA LEU A 183 -5.83 -9.23 8.65
C LEU A 183 -4.67 -10.22 8.74
N ILE A 184 -3.70 -9.98 9.62
CA ILE A 184 -2.57 -10.88 9.84
C ILE A 184 -3.08 -12.27 10.28
N GLY A 185 -4.02 -12.32 11.23
CA GLY A 185 -4.62 -13.57 11.70
C GLY A 185 -5.32 -14.35 10.59
N ILE A 186 -6.13 -13.69 9.76
CA ILE A 186 -6.78 -14.30 8.60
C ILE A 186 -5.73 -14.82 7.61
N THR A 187 -4.71 -14.03 7.30
CA THR A 187 -3.64 -14.44 6.38
C THR A 187 -2.90 -15.67 6.89
N VAL A 188 -2.59 -15.73 8.19
CA VAL A 188 -1.97 -16.93 8.80
C VAL A 188 -2.86 -18.17 8.61
N VAL A 189 -4.16 -18.06 8.86
CA VAL A 189 -5.11 -19.16 8.67
C VAL A 189 -5.13 -19.61 7.20
N ILE A 190 -5.22 -18.67 6.26
CA ILE A 190 -5.25 -18.97 4.82
C ILE A 190 -3.95 -19.65 4.38
N VAL A 191 -2.78 -19.13 4.79
CA VAL A 191 -1.48 -19.69 4.39
C VAL A 191 -1.30 -21.10 4.96
N ILE A 192 -1.60 -21.32 6.24
CA ILE A 192 -1.52 -22.66 6.85
C ILE A 192 -2.46 -23.64 6.13
N PHE A 193 -3.68 -23.22 5.84
CA PHE A 193 -4.62 -24.03 5.06
C PHE A 193 -4.07 -24.34 3.67
N ALA A 194 -3.58 -23.34 2.95
CA ALA A 194 -3.07 -23.46 1.59
C ALA A 194 -1.88 -24.42 1.48
N LEU A 195 -0.96 -24.38 2.44
CA LEU A 195 0.22 -25.27 2.49
C LEU A 195 -0.15 -26.76 2.64
N ASN A 196 -1.35 -27.05 3.17
CA ASN A 196 -1.84 -28.41 3.34
C ASN A 196 -2.75 -28.91 2.18
N LEU A 197 -2.97 -28.08 1.16
CA LEU A 197 -3.76 -28.50 -0.01
C LEU A 197 -3.01 -29.54 -0.87
N PRO A 198 -3.73 -30.49 -1.50
CA PRO A 198 -3.13 -31.38 -2.49
C PRO A 198 -2.47 -30.57 -3.63
N GLY A 199 -1.23 -30.90 -3.98
CA GLY A 199 -0.50 -30.17 -5.02
C GLY A 199 0.09 -28.80 -4.61
N ALA A 200 -0.06 -28.37 -3.36
CA ALA A 200 0.56 -27.14 -2.86
C ALA A 200 2.07 -27.08 -3.13
N SER A 201 2.75 -28.24 -3.07
CA SER A 201 4.19 -28.37 -3.35
C SER A 201 4.57 -27.93 -4.77
N ILE A 202 3.68 -28.09 -5.75
CA ILE A 202 3.91 -27.60 -7.12
C ILE A 202 4.07 -26.08 -7.10
N GLY A 203 3.21 -25.41 -6.34
CA GLY A 203 3.23 -23.94 -6.23
C GLY A 203 4.44 -23.43 -5.47
N TYR A 204 4.62 -23.82 -4.21
CA TYR A 204 5.75 -23.25 -3.43
C TYR A 204 7.12 -23.71 -3.96
N SER A 205 7.23 -24.80 -4.73
CA SER A 205 8.46 -25.11 -5.44
C SER A 205 8.78 -24.09 -6.52
N GLN A 206 7.78 -23.51 -7.20
CA GLN A 206 7.99 -22.39 -8.13
C GLN A 206 8.53 -21.15 -7.43
N LEU A 207 8.05 -20.87 -6.22
CA LEU A 207 8.56 -19.77 -5.39
C LEU A 207 10.00 -20.01 -4.95
N LEU A 208 10.32 -21.24 -4.52
CA LEU A 208 11.61 -21.58 -3.93
C LEU A 208 12.69 -21.93 -4.96
N ASN A 209 12.32 -22.18 -6.23
CA ASN A 209 13.27 -22.54 -7.28
C ASN A 209 13.99 -21.27 -7.81
N PRO A 210 15.34 -21.11 -7.57
CA PRO A 210 16.02 -19.89 -7.96
C PRO A 210 16.45 -19.95 -9.44
N ASP A 211 16.17 -18.89 -10.19
CA ASP A 211 16.87 -18.61 -11.45
C ASP A 211 18.02 -17.62 -11.20
N TRP A 212 19.20 -18.16 -10.98
CA TRP A 212 20.39 -17.33 -10.72
C TRP A 212 20.79 -16.43 -11.88
N SER A 213 20.38 -16.77 -13.13
CA SER A 213 20.64 -15.94 -14.30
C SER A 213 19.87 -14.62 -14.25
N ALA A 214 18.74 -14.57 -13.51
CA ALA A 214 17.95 -13.38 -13.32
C ALA A 214 18.74 -12.24 -12.65
N LEU A 215 19.69 -12.56 -11.76
CA LEU A 215 20.51 -11.54 -11.07
C LEU A 215 21.39 -10.69 -12.00
N THR A 216 21.67 -11.18 -13.21
CA THR A 216 22.46 -10.45 -14.22
C THR A 216 21.62 -9.47 -15.04
N LYS A 217 20.29 -9.51 -14.92
CA LYS A 217 19.37 -8.68 -15.67
C LYS A 217 19.05 -7.41 -14.91
N PHE A 218 19.26 -6.25 -15.52
CA PHE A 218 18.96 -4.94 -14.91
C PHE A 218 17.49 -4.80 -14.52
N ASP A 219 16.57 -5.32 -15.34
CA ASP A 219 15.13 -5.22 -15.10
C ASP A 219 14.69 -5.91 -13.80
N VAL A 220 15.39 -6.97 -13.38
CA VAL A 220 15.12 -7.68 -12.11
C VAL A 220 15.44 -6.79 -10.91
N TRP A 221 16.56 -6.04 -10.98
CA TRP A 221 16.92 -5.06 -9.95
C TRP A 221 15.93 -3.89 -9.93
N LEU A 222 15.56 -3.39 -11.11
CA LEU A 222 14.57 -2.32 -11.22
C LEU A 222 13.21 -2.75 -10.65
N ALA A 223 12.77 -3.98 -10.94
CA ALA A 223 11.54 -4.55 -10.37
C ALA A 223 11.60 -4.65 -8.84
N ALA A 224 12.76 -5.02 -8.28
CA ALA A 224 12.94 -5.11 -6.82
C ALA A 224 12.87 -3.74 -6.15
N PHE A 225 13.53 -2.73 -6.70
CA PHE A 225 13.45 -1.36 -6.21
C PHE A 225 12.03 -0.80 -6.36
N GLY A 226 11.37 -1.02 -7.51
CA GLY A 226 9.98 -0.63 -7.73
C GLY A 226 9.01 -1.31 -6.76
N GLN A 227 9.23 -2.60 -6.45
CA GLN A 227 8.40 -3.30 -5.46
C GLN A 227 8.54 -2.71 -4.06
N ILE A 228 9.74 -2.38 -3.61
CA ILE A 228 9.96 -1.76 -2.29
C ILE A 228 9.34 -0.36 -2.22
N VAL A 229 9.47 0.45 -3.28
CA VAL A 229 8.83 1.78 -3.35
C VAL A 229 7.33 1.65 -3.16
N PHE A 230 6.71 0.81 -3.98
CA PHE A 230 5.27 0.60 -3.97
C PHE A 230 4.78 0.01 -2.65
N SER A 231 5.43 -1.05 -2.17
CA SER A 231 5.00 -1.81 -1.00
C SER A 231 5.10 -1.02 0.32
N LEU A 232 6.10 -0.15 0.45
CA LEU A 232 6.24 0.71 1.63
C LEU A 232 5.52 2.05 1.50
N GLY A 233 4.90 2.35 0.35
CA GLY A 233 4.22 3.63 0.09
C GLY A 233 5.17 4.84 0.13
N LEU A 234 6.42 4.65 -0.36
CA LEU A 234 7.41 5.71 -0.40
C LEU A 234 7.05 6.76 -1.45
N GLY A 235 7.28 8.04 -1.15
CA GLY A 235 6.97 9.14 -2.06
C GLY A 235 5.48 9.51 -2.13
N GLU A 236 4.63 8.88 -1.33
CA GLU A 236 3.19 9.15 -1.27
C GLU A 236 2.83 10.20 -0.20
N GLY A 237 3.80 10.62 0.61
CA GLY A 237 3.59 11.56 1.70
C GLY A 237 2.77 11.01 2.87
N ILE A 238 2.35 9.74 2.84
CA ILE A 238 1.61 9.08 3.93
C ILE A 238 2.46 9.01 5.18
N ILE A 239 3.71 8.58 5.04
CA ILE A 239 4.67 8.44 6.14
C ILE A 239 4.90 9.80 6.79
N ILE A 240 5.09 10.86 5.98
CA ILE A 240 5.21 12.24 6.46
C ILE A 240 3.95 12.65 7.22
N ALA A 241 2.75 12.43 6.64
CA ALA A 241 1.49 12.82 7.24
C ALA A 241 1.23 12.14 8.59
N TYR A 242 1.60 10.87 8.74
CA TYR A 242 1.45 10.15 10.00
C TYR A 242 2.50 10.54 11.04
N ALA A 243 3.73 10.82 10.60
CA ALA A 243 4.82 11.25 11.48
C ALA A 243 4.58 12.63 12.10
N VAL A 244 3.75 13.48 11.47
CA VAL A 244 3.34 14.78 12.04
C VAL A 244 2.72 14.63 13.44
N TYR A 245 2.02 13.54 13.69
CA TYR A 245 1.30 13.28 14.94
C TYR A 245 2.11 12.51 15.99
N LEU A 246 3.39 12.21 15.72
CA LEU A 246 4.24 11.46 16.66
C LEU A 246 4.52 12.29 17.94
N PRO A 247 4.49 11.66 19.12
CA PRO A 247 4.97 12.28 20.35
C PRO A 247 6.46 12.62 20.27
N GLU A 248 6.90 13.58 21.08
CA GLU A 248 8.31 13.90 21.25
C GLU A 248 9.07 12.71 21.85
N GLY A 249 10.34 12.54 21.45
CA GLY A 249 11.18 11.43 21.92
C GLY A 249 10.85 10.07 21.29
N THR A 250 9.97 10.01 20.27
CA THR A 250 9.68 8.76 19.58
C THR A 250 10.89 8.26 18.81
N ASN A 251 11.28 7.01 19.01
CA ASN A 251 12.41 6.37 18.27
C ASN A 251 12.01 6.06 16.83
N LEU A 252 12.36 6.96 15.90
CA LEU A 252 12.00 6.85 14.48
C LEU A 252 12.67 5.67 13.81
N VAL A 253 13.95 5.41 14.11
CA VAL A 253 14.73 4.30 13.53
C VAL A 253 14.08 2.96 13.87
N LYS A 254 13.75 2.76 15.15
CA LYS A 254 13.07 1.53 15.61
C LYS A 254 11.72 1.35 14.94
N ASN A 255 10.91 2.42 14.88
CA ASN A 255 9.59 2.35 14.26
C ASN A 255 9.67 2.06 12.76
N THR A 256 10.58 2.72 12.05
CA THR A 256 10.84 2.45 10.62
C THR A 256 11.22 1.00 10.39
N ALA A 257 12.18 0.47 11.17
CA ALA A 257 12.61 -0.92 11.06
C ALA A 257 11.46 -1.91 11.32
N ILE A 258 10.62 -1.67 12.34
CA ILE A 258 9.47 -2.52 12.66
C ILE A 258 8.47 -2.52 11.50
N VAL A 259 8.07 -1.34 11.01
CA VAL A 259 7.06 -1.22 9.95
C VAL A 259 7.55 -1.88 8.66
N ALA A 260 8.73 -1.49 8.19
CA ALA A 260 9.30 -2.02 6.95
C ALA A 260 9.52 -3.55 7.01
N SER A 261 10.08 -4.07 8.13
CA SER A 261 10.28 -5.51 8.28
C SER A 261 8.97 -6.29 8.39
N THR A 262 7.95 -5.73 9.08
CA THR A 262 6.64 -6.38 9.18
C THR A 262 5.97 -6.47 7.82
N ASN A 263 6.03 -5.40 7.02
CA ASN A 263 5.50 -5.38 5.67
C ASN A 263 6.18 -6.41 4.76
N SER A 264 7.51 -6.43 4.70
CA SER A 264 8.26 -7.39 3.87
C SER A 264 8.06 -8.85 4.34
N ALA A 265 8.01 -9.08 5.64
CA ALA A 265 7.69 -10.41 6.17
C ALA A 265 6.27 -10.86 5.78
N PHE A 266 5.30 -9.95 5.82
CA PHE A 266 3.93 -10.23 5.38
C PHE A 266 3.87 -10.60 3.89
N GLU A 267 4.54 -9.85 3.01
CA GLU A 267 4.59 -10.14 1.56
C GLU A 267 5.14 -11.54 1.28
N ILE A 268 6.31 -11.83 1.85
CA ILE A 268 6.97 -13.13 1.65
C ILE A 268 6.11 -14.26 2.20
N PHE A 269 5.57 -14.10 3.41
CA PHE A 269 4.70 -15.11 4.03
C PHE A 269 3.43 -15.34 3.22
N ASN A 270 2.77 -14.27 2.76
CA ASN A 270 1.57 -14.36 1.94
C ASN A 270 1.85 -15.04 0.58
N ALA A 271 3.03 -14.81 -0.02
CA ALA A 271 3.41 -15.45 -1.28
C ALA A 271 3.39 -16.98 -1.18
N PHE A 272 3.82 -17.58 -0.06
CA PHE A 272 3.70 -19.02 0.15
C PHE A 272 2.25 -19.52 0.06
N GLY A 273 1.32 -18.76 0.65
CA GLY A 273 -0.12 -19.09 0.55
C GLY A 273 -0.64 -19.01 -0.88
N ILE A 274 -0.37 -17.92 -1.57
CA ILE A 274 -0.81 -17.68 -2.95
C ILE A 274 -0.25 -18.77 -3.89
N PHE A 275 1.06 -19.02 -3.84
CA PHE A 275 1.68 -20.05 -4.67
C PHE A 275 1.13 -21.45 -4.36
N SER A 276 0.88 -21.77 -3.09
CA SER A 276 0.29 -23.06 -2.71
C SER A 276 -1.13 -23.25 -3.26
N ILE A 277 -1.96 -22.20 -3.22
CA ILE A 277 -3.31 -22.21 -3.79
C ILE A 277 -3.25 -22.37 -5.32
N LEU A 278 -2.34 -21.68 -6.00
CA LEU A 278 -2.15 -21.84 -7.44
C LEU A 278 -1.60 -23.23 -7.79
N GLY A 279 -0.74 -23.79 -6.95
CA GLY A 279 -0.26 -25.17 -7.06
C GLY A 279 -1.40 -26.20 -6.93
N PHE A 280 -2.33 -26.00 -5.99
CA PHE A 280 -3.55 -26.80 -5.87
C PHE A 280 -4.39 -26.74 -7.15
N MET A 281 -4.59 -25.54 -7.72
CA MET A 281 -5.32 -25.40 -8.98
C MET A 281 -4.62 -26.11 -10.13
N THR A 282 -3.31 -25.98 -10.27
CA THR A 282 -2.51 -26.70 -11.28
C THR A 282 -2.70 -28.21 -11.13
N PHE A 283 -2.62 -28.72 -9.90
CA PHE A 283 -2.79 -30.16 -9.61
C PHE A 283 -4.19 -30.67 -9.95
N THR A 284 -5.22 -29.90 -9.62
CA THR A 284 -6.62 -30.33 -9.73
C THR A 284 -7.19 -30.14 -11.12
N SER A 285 -6.87 -29.01 -11.79
CA SER A 285 -7.43 -28.65 -13.11
C SER A 285 -6.52 -28.99 -14.27
N GLY A 286 -5.23 -29.29 -14.02
CA GLY A 286 -4.22 -29.49 -15.06
C GLY A 286 -3.77 -28.21 -15.78
N ILE A 287 -4.25 -27.04 -15.36
CA ILE A 287 -3.83 -25.75 -15.95
C ILE A 287 -2.39 -25.44 -15.53
N PRO A 288 -1.47 -25.15 -16.47
CA PRO A 288 -0.09 -24.84 -16.14
C PRO A 288 0.03 -23.61 -15.22
N PHE A 289 0.95 -23.65 -14.24
CA PHE A 289 1.13 -22.60 -13.24
C PHE A 289 1.35 -21.21 -13.83
N ASN A 290 2.12 -21.11 -14.92
CA ASN A 290 2.40 -19.86 -15.60
C ASN A 290 1.17 -19.18 -16.24
N GLN A 291 0.10 -19.92 -16.46
CA GLN A 291 -1.17 -19.36 -16.95
C GLN A 291 -2.07 -18.87 -15.82
N LEU A 292 -1.82 -19.29 -14.58
CA LEU A 292 -2.60 -18.91 -13.39
C LEU A 292 -2.07 -17.64 -12.73
N ILE A 293 -0.77 -17.39 -12.79
CA ILE A 293 -0.16 -16.22 -12.16
C ILE A 293 -0.30 -15.00 -13.07
N THR A 294 -1.44 -14.36 -12.99
CA THR A 294 -1.84 -13.20 -13.80
C THR A 294 -1.64 -11.88 -13.06
N ASP A 295 -1.95 -10.76 -13.71
CA ASP A 295 -1.93 -9.43 -13.10
C ASP A 295 -3.03 -9.27 -12.04
N GLY A 296 -2.75 -8.47 -11.07
CA GLY A 296 -3.57 -8.00 -9.95
C GLY A 296 -5.05 -8.38 -9.95
N SER A 297 -5.87 -7.66 -10.69
CA SER A 297 -7.33 -7.90 -10.74
C SER A 297 -7.68 -9.28 -11.31
N GLY A 298 -6.94 -9.77 -12.30
CA GLY A 298 -7.13 -11.12 -12.85
C GLY A 298 -6.88 -12.20 -11.80
N LEU A 299 -5.81 -12.07 -11.02
CA LEU A 299 -5.51 -13.02 -9.96
C LEU A 299 -6.62 -13.02 -8.89
N ALA A 300 -7.01 -11.86 -8.38
CA ALA A 300 -7.96 -11.72 -7.28
C ALA A 300 -9.40 -12.07 -7.68
N PHE A 301 -9.87 -11.60 -8.84
CA PHE A 301 -11.30 -11.65 -9.19
C PHE A 301 -11.65 -12.70 -10.26
N ILE A 302 -10.65 -13.36 -10.85
CA ILE A 302 -10.86 -14.43 -11.81
C ILE A 302 -10.26 -15.73 -11.30
N VAL A 303 -8.95 -15.75 -11.02
CA VAL A 303 -8.25 -17.00 -10.67
C VAL A 303 -8.69 -17.52 -9.30
N PHE A 304 -8.72 -16.68 -8.26
CA PHE A 304 -9.14 -17.13 -6.93
C PHE A 304 -10.60 -17.61 -6.87
N PRO A 305 -11.59 -16.93 -7.46
CA PRO A 305 -12.94 -17.48 -7.58
C PRO A 305 -13.00 -18.84 -8.29
N ALA A 306 -12.20 -19.02 -9.37
CA ALA A 306 -12.10 -20.32 -10.04
C ALA A 306 -11.49 -21.41 -9.13
N VAL A 307 -10.49 -21.05 -8.31
CA VAL A 307 -9.94 -21.98 -7.28
C VAL A 307 -11.02 -22.35 -6.26
N PHE A 308 -11.79 -21.38 -5.78
CA PHE A 308 -12.86 -21.64 -4.81
C PHE A 308 -13.92 -22.57 -5.38
N ASN A 309 -14.25 -22.48 -6.68
CA ASN A 309 -15.20 -23.40 -7.33
C ASN A 309 -14.77 -24.88 -7.25
N ILE A 310 -13.46 -25.17 -7.20
CA ILE A 310 -12.93 -26.54 -7.13
C ILE A 310 -12.51 -26.96 -5.71
N MET A 311 -12.56 -26.06 -4.73
CA MET A 311 -12.12 -26.28 -3.34
C MET A 311 -13.15 -27.04 -2.49
N GLY A 312 -14.37 -27.26 -3.03
CA GLY A 312 -15.46 -27.91 -2.32
C GLY A 312 -15.98 -27.12 -1.11
N PRO A 313 -16.37 -27.76 0.00
CA PRO A 313 -16.99 -27.08 1.14
C PRO A 313 -16.11 -26.01 1.80
N TRP A 314 -14.79 -26.15 1.68
CA TRP A 314 -13.83 -25.17 2.23
C TRP A 314 -13.92 -23.81 1.58
N ALA A 315 -14.44 -23.72 0.35
CA ALA A 315 -14.61 -22.44 -0.36
C ALA A 315 -15.52 -21.47 0.39
N TYR A 316 -16.55 -21.98 1.09
CA TYR A 316 -17.48 -21.15 1.88
C TYR A 316 -16.87 -20.54 3.15
N LEU A 317 -15.69 -21.01 3.56
CA LEU A 317 -14.90 -20.43 4.66
C LEU A 317 -13.74 -19.61 4.13
N ILE A 318 -12.93 -20.19 3.25
CA ILE A 318 -11.68 -19.57 2.77
C ILE A 318 -11.95 -18.40 1.83
N GLY A 319 -12.99 -18.50 0.99
CA GLY A 319 -13.38 -17.39 0.09
C GLY A 319 -13.74 -16.09 0.83
N PRO A 320 -14.69 -16.11 1.78
CA PRO A 320 -15.00 -14.94 2.61
C PRO A 320 -13.80 -14.41 3.40
N LEU A 321 -12.97 -15.29 3.96
CA LEU A 321 -11.75 -14.87 4.67
C LEU A 321 -10.77 -14.17 3.73
N PHE A 322 -10.57 -14.69 2.53
CA PHE A 322 -9.67 -14.10 1.52
C PHE A 322 -10.13 -12.69 1.12
N PHE A 323 -11.39 -12.53 0.71
CA PHE A 323 -11.92 -11.23 0.31
C PHE A 323 -12.05 -10.26 1.50
N ALA A 324 -12.31 -10.76 2.72
CA ALA A 324 -12.26 -9.92 3.92
C ALA A 324 -10.84 -9.41 4.21
N ALA A 325 -9.82 -10.25 4.01
CA ALA A 325 -8.42 -9.83 4.14
C ALA A 325 -8.06 -8.75 3.12
N LEU A 326 -8.44 -8.93 1.84
CA LEU A 326 -8.26 -7.92 0.80
C LEU A 326 -8.96 -6.61 1.15
N PHE A 327 -10.23 -6.68 1.57
CA PHE A 327 -11.02 -5.50 1.91
C PHE A 327 -10.45 -4.73 3.11
N PHE A 328 -9.99 -5.45 4.15
CA PHE A 328 -9.38 -4.81 5.32
C PHE A 328 -8.05 -4.14 4.97
N ALA A 329 -7.21 -4.80 4.18
CA ALA A 329 -5.99 -4.20 3.65
C ALA A 329 -6.31 -2.97 2.79
N GLY A 330 -7.31 -3.06 1.91
CA GLY A 330 -7.77 -1.96 1.08
C GLY A 330 -8.27 -0.76 1.89
N VAL A 331 -9.10 -0.98 2.92
CA VAL A 331 -9.62 0.11 3.78
C VAL A 331 -8.49 0.84 4.49
N THR A 332 -7.54 0.11 5.08
CA THR A 332 -6.44 0.74 5.84
C THR A 332 -5.52 1.55 4.93
N SER A 333 -5.25 1.08 3.72
CA SER A 333 -4.46 1.81 2.72
C SER A 333 -5.22 3.01 2.14
N ALA A 334 -6.53 2.89 1.84
CA ALA A 334 -7.31 4.01 1.31
C ALA A 334 -7.42 5.18 2.31
N VAL A 335 -7.64 4.90 3.60
CA VAL A 335 -7.65 5.96 4.61
C VAL A 335 -6.26 6.56 4.83
N ALA A 336 -5.20 5.80 4.59
CA ALA A 336 -3.83 6.30 4.62
C ALA A 336 -3.54 7.25 3.45
N LEU A 337 -3.93 6.89 2.22
CA LEU A 337 -3.83 7.75 1.02
C LEU A 337 -4.62 9.05 1.16
N MET A 338 -5.75 9.02 1.88
CA MET A 338 -6.58 10.21 2.15
C MET A 338 -5.84 11.25 3.02
N GLU A 339 -5.05 10.82 4.00
CA GLU A 339 -4.49 11.68 5.04
C GLU A 339 -3.55 12.77 4.51
N PRO A 340 -2.53 12.49 3.66
CA PRO A 340 -1.62 13.53 3.17
C PRO A 340 -2.35 14.60 2.36
N ILE A 341 -3.36 14.20 1.57
CA ILE A 341 -4.15 15.13 0.74
C ILE A 341 -4.99 16.02 1.65
N ALA A 342 -5.72 15.40 2.59
CA ALA A 342 -6.55 16.15 3.53
C ALA A 342 -5.72 17.11 4.39
N TYR A 343 -4.55 16.67 4.86
CA TYR A 343 -3.65 17.48 5.66
C TYR A 343 -3.04 18.63 4.84
N GLY A 344 -2.71 18.39 3.56
CA GLY A 344 -2.25 19.42 2.62
C GLY A 344 -3.28 20.54 2.43
N LEU A 345 -4.54 20.18 2.23
CA LEU A 345 -5.62 21.19 2.11
C LEU A 345 -5.86 21.94 3.43
N MET A 346 -5.82 21.26 4.57
CA MET A 346 -5.95 21.89 5.89
C MET A 346 -4.86 22.95 6.10
N ASP A 347 -3.60 22.62 5.80
CA ASP A 347 -2.45 23.52 5.98
C ASP A 347 -2.48 24.72 5.00
N LYS A 348 -2.90 24.49 3.74
CA LYS A 348 -2.90 25.54 2.71
C LYS A 348 -4.04 26.52 2.88
N PHE A 349 -5.25 26.00 3.14
CA PHE A 349 -6.47 26.81 3.13
C PHE A 349 -7.02 27.10 4.54
N ASN A 350 -6.32 26.63 5.59
CA ASN A 350 -6.73 26.78 6.99
C ASN A 350 -8.18 26.36 7.26
N ILE A 351 -8.60 25.24 6.65
CA ILE A 351 -9.93 24.65 6.79
C ILE A 351 -9.94 23.52 7.83
N SER A 352 -11.13 23.24 8.38
CA SER A 352 -11.30 22.15 9.32
C SER A 352 -11.11 20.77 8.64
N ARG A 353 -10.67 19.77 9.42
CA ARG A 353 -10.49 18.39 8.95
C ARG A 353 -11.71 17.86 8.21
N ARG A 354 -12.92 18.02 8.79
CA ARG A 354 -14.16 17.55 8.16
C ARG A 354 -14.42 18.18 6.80
N LYS A 355 -14.17 19.49 6.66
CA LYS A 355 -14.33 20.18 5.37
C LYS A 355 -13.29 19.67 4.36
N SER A 356 -12.04 19.49 4.78
CA SER A 356 -10.98 18.99 3.93
C SER A 356 -11.29 17.57 3.43
N VAL A 357 -11.60 16.64 4.34
CA VAL A 357 -11.97 15.26 3.99
C VAL A 357 -13.19 15.22 3.07
N LEU A 358 -14.22 16.03 3.34
CA LEU A 358 -15.42 16.11 2.46
C LEU A 358 -15.04 16.58 1.06
N THR A 359 -14.15 17.58 0.94
CA THR A 359 -13.69 18.08 -0.36
C THR A 359 -12.92 17.00 -1.11
N VAL A 360 -11.97 16.33 -0.45
CA VAL A 360 -11.18 15.26 -1.08
C VAL A 360 -12.11 14.10 -1.50
N CYS A 361 -12.95 13.60 -0.61
CA CYS A 361 -13.91 12.54 -0.93
C CYS A 361 -14.83 12.92 -2.10
N GLY A 362 -15.36 14.15 -2.10
CA GLY A 362 -16.26 14.61 -3.16
C GLY A 362 -15.58 14.68 -4.53
N VAL A 363 -14.39 15.29 -4.59
CA VAL A 363 -13.66 15.43 -5.86
C VAL A 363 -13.13 14.08 -6.34
N SER A 364 -12.54 13.26 -5.43
CA SER A 364 -12.08 11.92 -5.80
C SER A 364 -13.23 11.01 -6.21
N PHE A 365 -14.40 11.09 -5.57
CA PHE A 365 -15.58 10.35 -5.98
C PHE A 365 -15.97 10.67 -7.43
N LEU A 366 -15.98 11.96 -7.82
CA LEU A 366 -16.26 12.34 -9.19
C LEU A 366 -15.26 11.74 -10.19
N VAL A 367 -13.98 11.70 -9.84
CA VAL A 367 -12.95 11.01 -10.66
C VAL A 367 -13.19 9.50 -10.67
N SER A 368 -13.56 8.90 -9.53
CA SER A 368 -13.84 7.46 -9.44
C SER A 368 -15.02 7.03 -10.33
N LEU A 369 -15.93 7.92 -10.68
CA LEU A 369 -17.02 7.62 -11.62
C LEU A 369 -16.50 7.19 -12.99
N LEU A 370 -15.33 7.67 -13.43
CA LEU A 370 -14.70 7.24 -14.69
C LEU A 370 -14.38 5.74 -14.68
N PHE A 371 -13.95 5.23 -13.53
CA PHE A 371 -13.58 3.82 -13.35
C PHE A 371 -14.78 2.91 -13.10
N ALA A 372 -15.97 3.48 -12.82
CA ALA A 372 -17.23 2.76 -12.71
C ALA A 372 -18.00 2.64 -14.04
N THR A 373 -17.42 3.09 -15.15
CA THR A 373 -17.99 2.98 -16.49
C THR A 373 -17.62 1.64 -17.14
N HIS A 374 -18.27 1.30 -18.27
CA HIS A 374 -17.92 0.10 -19.05
C HIS A 374 -16.49 0.15 -19.61
N SER A 375 -15.89 1.32 -19.75
CA SER A 375 -14.46 1.50 -20.10
C SER A 375 -13.56 1.58 -18.86
N GLY A 376 -14.12 1.43 -17.66
CA GLY A 376 -13.48 1.72 -16.39
C GLY A 376 -12.21 0.91 -16.12
N SER A 377 -12.20 -0.38 -16.44
CA SER A 377 -11.00 -1.23 -16.25
C SER A 377 -9.84 -0.82 -17.18
N MET A 378 -10.14 -0.45 -18.43
CA MET A 378 -9.13 0.06 -19.36
C MET A 378 -8.55 1.40 -18.87
N LEU A 379 -9.41 2.32 -18.43
CA LEU A 379 -8.97 3.61 -17.87
C LEU A 379 -8.15 3.41 -16.60
N LEU A 380 -8.58 2.50 -15.71
CA LEU A 380 -7.87 2.19 -14.47
C LEU A 380 -6.44 1.74 -14.77
N ASN A 381 -6.23 0.82 -15.70
CA ASN A 381 -4.90 0.35 -16.07
C ASN A 381 -4.00 1.48 -16.61
N ILE A 382 -4.57 2.42 -17.38
CA ILE A 382 -3.83 3.59 -17.89
C ILE A 382 -3.43 4.51 -16.72
N PHE A 383 -4.39 4.84 -15.86
CA PHE A 383 -4.13 5.74 -14.72
C PHE A 383 -3.15 5.12 -13.72
N ASP A 384 -3.30 3.82 -13.44
CA ASP A 384 -2.38 3.08 -12.55
C ASP A 384 -0.96 3.08 -13.11
N TYR A 385 -0.78 2.80 -14.40
CA TYR A 385 0.53 2.84 -15.02
C TYR A 385 1.21 4.21 -14.87
N PHE A 386 0.51 5.30 -15.18
CA PHE A 386 1.10 6.64 -15.07
C PHE A 386 1.29 7.07 -13.61
N ALA A 387 0.34 6.80 -12.73
CA ALA A 387 0.43 7.23 -11.34
C ALA A 387 1.48 6.43 -10.57
N SER A 388 1.43 5.08 -10.63
CA SER A 388 2.28 4.21 -9.82
C SER A 388 3.68 4.03 -10.40
N GLU A 389 3.81 3.85 -11.73
CA GLU A 389 5.10 3.54 -12.35
C GLU A 389 5.91 4.80 -12.70
N ILE A 390 5.25 5.94 -12.96
CA ILE A 390 5.93 7.16 -13.41
C ILE A 390 5.89 8.25 -12.33
N CYS A 391 4.68 8.67 -11.91
CA CYS A 391 4.57 9.83 -11.03
C CYS A 391 5.17 9.58 -9.65
N LEU A 392 4.96 8.40 -9.04
CA LEU A 392 5.55 8.07 -7.74
C LEU A 392 7.08 7.95 -7.81
N LEU A 393 7.63 7.37 -8.88
CA LEU A 393 9.08 7.31 -9.06
C LEU A 393 9.69 8.71 -9.18
N VAL A 394 9.07 9.58 -9.97
CA VAL A 394 9.49 10.99 -10.09
C VAL A 394 9.36 11.72 -8.75
N ALA A 395 8.30 11.47 -8.00
CA ALA A 395 8.07 12.06 -6.67
C ALA A 395 9.23 11.72 -5.70
N ILE A 396 9.61 10.44 -5.61
CA ILE A 396 10.71 9.99 -4.75
C ILE A 396 12.04 10.60 -5.18
N ILE A 397 12.35 10.62 -6.48
CA ILE A 397 13.58 11.23 -7.00
C ILE A 397 13.63 12.72 -6.61
N LEU A 398 12.54 13.44 -6.81
CA LEU A 398 12.47 14.87 -6.45
C LEU A 398 12.59 15.08 -4.94
N GLU A 399 11.98 14.21 -4.12
CA GLU A 399 12.09 14.25 -2.67
C GLU A 399 13.53 13.99 -2.20
N CYS A 400 14.19 12.97 -2.74
CA CYS A 400 15.59 12.67 -2.44
C CYS A 400 16.52 13.83 -2.85
N ILE A 401 16.29 14.47 -4.01
CA ILE A 401 17.05 15.64 -4.44
C ILE A 401 16.82 16.83 -3.50
N LEU A 402 15.58 17.10 -3.13
CA LEU A 402 15.25 18.19 -2.20
C LEU A 402 15.91 18.00 -0.84
N CYS A 403 15.81 16.80 -0.28
CA CYS A 403 16.33 16.51 1.05
C CYS A 403 17.84 16.33 1.06
N GLY A 404 18.44 15.70 0.02
CA GLY A 404 19.87 15.40 -0.04
C GLY A 404 20.74 16.58 -0.44
N TRP A 405 20.29 17.41 -1.39
CA TRP A 405 21.11 18.50 -1.96
C TRP A 405 20.64 19.90 -1.63
N ILE A 406 19.34 20.12 -1.41
CA ILE A 406 18.78 21.47 -1.19
C ILE A 406 18.59 21.73 0.30
N TYR A 407 18.05 20.78 1.03
CA TYR A 407 17.97 20.79 2.48
C TYR A 407 19.17 20.04 3.06
N LYS A 408 19.88 20.61 4.02
CA LYS A 408 21.09 19.99 4.57
C LYS A 408 20.75 18.71 5.30
N MET A 409 21.24 17.56 4.79
CA MET A 409 21.05 16.23 5.37
C MET A 409 21.51 16.14 6.83
N ASP A 410 22.58 16.89 7.20
CA ASP A 410 23.10 16.94 8.58
C ASP A 410 22.03 17.28 9.62
N ASP A 411 21.07 18.13 9.27
CA ASP A 411 19.98 18.49 10.17
C ASP A 411 18.94 17.38 10.36
N ILE A 412 18.85 16.46 9.41
CA ILE A 412 18.01 15.26 9.49
C ILE A 412 18.72 14.22 10.37
N VAL A 413 20.03 14.02 10.15
CA VAL A 413 20.86 13.11 10.92
C VAL A 413 20.86 13.49 12.40
N LYS A 414 21.06 14.79 12.73
CA LYS A 414 21.01 15.28 14.13
C LYS A 414 19.69 14.96 14.86
N VAL A 415 18.56 15.04 14.16
CA VAL A 415 17.25 14.67 14.76
C VAL A 415 17.23 13.18 15.09
N ASN A 416 17.72 12.34 14.20
CA ASN A 416 17.76 10.89 14.42
C ASN A 416 18.76 10.50 15.52
N ASP A 417 19.94 11.12 15.57
CA ASP A 417 20.96 10.88 16.59
C ASP A 417 20.50 11.29 17.99
N ALA A 418 19.79 12.41 18.10
CA ALA A 418 19.21 12.87 19.35
C ALA A 418 18.16 11.92 19.93
N ILE A 419 17.45 11.18 19.05
CA ILE A 419 16.32 10.32 19.42
C ILE A 419 16.74 8.83 19.47
N SER A 420 17.74 8.41 18.71
CA SER A 420 18.19 7.02 18.59
C SER A 420 19.71 6.89 18.69
N PRO A 421 20.27 6.85 19.89
CA PRO A 421 21.71 6.76 20.09
C PRO A 421 22.39 5.48 19.55
N ILE A 422 21.63 4.56 18.97
CA ILE A 422 22.14 3.30 18.40
C ILE A 422 22.97 3.52 17.12
N LEU A 423 22.74 4.62 16.38
CA LEU A 423 23.54 4.97 15.20
C LEU A 423 24.96 5.48 15.56
N LEU A 424 25.21 5.79 16.84
CA LEU A 424 26.48 6.32 17.32
C LEU A 424 27.55 5.24 17.64
N MET A 425 27.28 3.95 17.41
CA MET A 425 28.31 2.92 17.63
C MET A 425 29.50 2.97 16.66
N GLY A 426 29.48 3.89 15.68
CA GLY A 426 30.59 4.15 14.76
C GLY A 426 31.32 5.48 14.96
N SER A 427 30.87 6.39 15.86
CA SER A 427 31.49 7.69 16.09
C SER A 427 32.35 7.68 17.36
N ASN A 428 33.55 8.30 17.24
CA ASN A 428 34.56 8.36 18.30
C ASN A 428 34.03 8.99 19.59
N PRO A 429 34.37 8.48 20.78
CA PRO A 429 33.95 9.02 22.08
C PRO A 429 34.32 10.49 22.34
N SER A 430 35.29 11.04 21.60
CA SER A 430 35.79 12.43 21.71
C SER A 430 34.79 13.47 21.22
N ASP A 431 33.81 13.11 20.38
CA ASP A 431 32.81 14.06 19.85
C ASP A 431 31.61 14.28 20.78
N ARG A 432 31.49 13.50 21.86
CA ARG A 432 30.36 13.58 22.81
C ARG A 432 30.42 14.77 23.78
N SER A 433 31.63 15.36 23.97
CA SER A 433 31.81 16.44 24.97
C SER A 433 31.36 17.82 24.51
N ILE A 434 31.10 18.02 23.22
CA ILE A 434 30.75 19.34 22.66
C ILE A 434 29.20 19.52 22.54
N GLN A 435 28.42 18.44 22.57
CA GLN A 435 26.96 18.52 22.33
C GLN A 435 26.11 18.68 23.61
N GLY A 436 26.69 18.51 24.80
CA GLY A 436 25.98 18.66 26.07
C GLY A 436 25.80 20.12 26.56
N ALA A 437 26.40 21.10 25.88
CA ALA A 437 26.47 22.48 26.36
C ALA A 437 25.56 23.48 25.63
N SER A 438 24.77 23.07 24.65
CA SER A 438 23.93 23.98 23.84
C SER A 438 22.41 23.72 23.93
N CYS A 439 21.93 22.97 24.92
CA CYS A 439 20.51 22.80 25.20
C CYS A 439 20.23 23.20 26.68
N LEU A 440 20.43 24.47 26.99
CA LEU A 440 19.83 25.19 28.11
C LEU A 440 19.20 26.47 27.56
#